data_2d8897a67386cfbeb44cc5a54b4ecea7
#
_entry.id   2d8897a67386cfbeb44cc5a54b4ecea7
#
_cell.length_a   1.000
_cell.length_b   1.000
_cell.length_c   1.000
_cell.angle_alpha   90.00
_cell.angle_beta   90.00
_cell.angle_gamma   90.00
#
_symmetry.space_group_name_H-M   'P 1'
#
loop_
_entity.id
_entity.type
_entity.pdbx_description
1 polymer ?
#
loop_
_entity_poly.entity_id
_entity_poly.type
_entity_poly.pdbx_seq_one_letter_code
_entity_poly.pdbx_strand_id
1 'polypeptide(L)'
;MEPQPRTFTREEAEALLPEVDRLLAEAQRFAEMLAASAQEAQAAQWKPRANGRVHVEPAGEVHEAGRRTLARQLRLVIERIQGMGIVVRDIRTGLIDFPSLREGRIVDLCWRRGEPLEIRFWHELEAGFAGRQPL
;
A
#
# COMPACT_ATOMS: atom_id res chain seq x y z
N MET A 1 2.18 -29.64 -6.77
CA MET A 1 0.81 -29.09 -6.63
C MET A 1 0.91 -27.71 -6.04
N GLU A 2 0.59 -26.69 -6.82
CA GLU A 2 0.62 -25.32 -6.32
C GLU A 2 -0.51 -25.13 -5.31
N PRO A 3 -0.23 -24.50 -4.15
CA PRO A 3 -1.28 -24.18 -3.21
C PRO A 3 -2.28 -23.23 -3.86
N GLN A 4 -3.56 -23.54 -3.73
CA GLN A 4 -4.59 -22.65 -4.21
C GLN A 4 -4.53 -21.34 -3.42
N PRO A 5 -4.72 -20.17 -4.06
CA PRO A 5 -4.75 -18.92 -3.32
C PRO A 5 -5.92 -18.93 -2.34
N ARG A 6 -5.70 -18.31 -1.20
CA ARG A 6 -6.76 -18.12 -0.21
C ARG A 6 -7.91 -17.32 -0.84
N THR A 7 -9.13 -17.79 -0.65
CA THR A 7 -10.32 -17.06 -1.05
C THR A 7 -11.11 -16.62 0.17
N PHE A 8 -11.85 -15.54 0.02
CA PHE A 8 -12.64 -14.94 1.08
C PHE A 8 -14.11 -14.93 0.72
N THR A 9 -14.97 -15.20 1.69
CA THR A 9 -16.36 -14.83 1.56
C THR A 9 -16.48 -13.32 1.79
N ARG A 10 -17.61 -12.72 1.41
CA ARG A 10 -17.87 -11.30 1.68
C ARG A 10 -17.76 -11.01 3.18
N GLU A 11 -18.33 -11.87 4.01
CA GLU A 11 -18.32 -11.72 5.46
C GLU A 11 -16.92 -11.81 6.05
N GLU A 12 -16.12 -12.74 5.56
CA GLU A 12 -14.72 -12.88 5.98
C GLU A 12 -13.89 -11.65 5.63
N ALA A 13 -14.04 -11.16 4.40
CA ALA A 13 -13.34 -9.96 3.93
C ALA A 13 -13.76 -8.74 4.75
N GLU A 14 -15.07 -8.56 4.94
CA GLU A 14 -15.62 -7.42 5.68
C GLU A 14 -15.14 -7.41 7.14
N ALA A 15 -15.02 -8.56 7.76
CA ALA A 15 -14.54 -8.68 9.14
C ALA A 15 -13.09 -8.22 9.30
N LEU A 16 -12.28 -8.29 8.23
CA LEU A 16 -10.88 -7.86 8.26
C LEU A 16 -10.70 -6.36 8.00
N LEU A 17 -11.72 -5.67 7.49
CA LEU A 17 -11.59 -4.27 7.09
C LEU A 17 -11.11 -3.33 8.20
N PRO A 18 -11.56 -3.43 9.46
CA PRO A 18 -11.05 -2.53 10.49
C PRO A 18 -9.54 -2.63 10.69
N GLU A 19 -9.00 -3.84 10.75
CA GLU A 19 -7.56 -4.04 10.88
C GLU A 19 -6.80 -3.62 9.64
N VAL A 20 -7.31 -3.99 8.47
CA VAL A 20 -6.67 -3.66 7.18
C VAL A 20 -6.69 -2.15 6.94
N ASP A 21 -7.77 -1.47 7.29
CA ASP A 21 -7.84 0.00 7.22
C ASP A 21 -6.74 0.64 8.06
N ARG A 22 -6.54 0.16 9.28
CA ARG A 22 -5.49 0.64 10.16
C ARG A 22 -4.10 0.41 9.57
N LEU A 23 -3.85 -0.78 9.02
CA LEU A 23 -2.57 -1.11 8.39
C LEU A 23 -2.33 -0.28 7.14
N LEU A 24 -3.35 -0.05 6.31
CA LEU A 24 -3.25 0.80 5.13
C LEU A 24 -2.96 2.25 5.51
N ALA A 25 -3.57 2.75 6.58
CA ALA A 25 -3.28 4.10 7.09
C ALA A 25 -1.82 4.22 7.50
N GLU A 26 -1.28 3.21 8.17
CA GLU A 26 0.12 3.16 8.55
C GLU A 26 1.04 3.12 7.33
N ALA A 27 0.72 2.27 6.34
CA ALA A 27 1.47 2.19 5.10
C ALA A 27 1.48 3.53 4.35
N GLN A 28 0.34 4.21 4.29
CA GLN A 28 0.23 5.51 3.64
C GLN A 28 1.11 6.56 4.33
N ARG A 29 1.17 6.55 5.67
CA ARG A 29 2.05 7.46 6.40
C ARG A 29 3.52 7.23 6.06
N PHE A 30 3.96 5.98 6.05
CA PHE A 30 5.35 5.67 5.68
C PHE A 30 5.65 6.09 4.23
N ALA A 31 4.72 5.84 3.32
CA ALA A 31 4.87 6.23 1.91
C ALA A 31 4.97 7.76 1.75
N GLU A 32 4.15 8.51 2.49
CA GLU A 32 4.20 9.97 2.48
C GLU A 32 5.50 10.51 3.04
N MET A 33 5.99 9.93 4.14
CA MET A 33 7.27 10.31 4.73
C MET A 33 8.44 10.03 3.80
N LEU A 34 8.38 8.90 3.08
CA LEU A 34 9.38 8.58 2.06
C LEU A 34 9.38 9.58 0.91
N ALA A 35 8.19 9.93 0.42
CA ALA A 35 8.06 10.90 -0.67
C ALA A 35 8.57 12.28 -0.24
N ALA A 36 8.25 12.73 0.97
CA ALA A 36 8.75 13.98 1.52
C ALA A 36 10.27 13.97 1.66
N SER A 37 10.83 12.87 2.17
CA SER A 37 12.27 12.69 2.32
C SER A 37 13.01 12.74 0.98
N ALA A 38 12.43 12.14 -0.07
CA ALA A 38 13.00 12.17 -1.41
C ALA A 38 13.02 13.60 -1.99
N GLN A 39 11.94 14.36 -1.76
CA GLN A 39 11.86 15.77 -2.19
C GLN A 39 12.88 16.64 -1.46
N GLU A 40 13.04 16.44 -0.16
CA GLU A 40 14.04 17.16 0.64
C GLU A 40 15.45 16.87 0.16
N ALA A 41 15.76 15.62 -0.16
CA ALA A 41 17.06 15.24 -0.69
C ALA A 41 17.35 15.91 -2.03
N GLN A 42 16.35 15.99 -2.92
CA GLN A 42 16.50 16.70 -4.20
C GLN A 42 16.67 18.19 -4.00
N ALA A 43 15.90 18.81 -3.12
CA ALA A 43 16.00 20.23 -2.82
C ALA A 43 17.36 20.58 -2.21
N ALA A 44 17.92 19.73 -1.35
CA ALA A 44 19.23 19.91 -0.77
C ALA A 44 20.36 19.88 -1.80
N GLN A 45 20.22 19.07 -2.85
CA GLN A 45 21.20 18.99 -3.94
C GLN A 45 21.23 20.25 -4.81
N TRP A 46 20.14 21.03 -4.84
CA TRP A 46 19.97 22.20 -5.68
C TRP A 46 20.21 23.53 -4.96
N LYS A 47 20.52 23.54 -3.65
CA LYS A 47 20.82 24.78 -2.94
C LYS A 47 22.14 25.35 -3.44
N PRO A 48 22.17 26.60 -3.96
CA PRO A 48 23.42 27.25 -4.33
C PRO A 48 24.26 27.45 -3.07
N ARG A 49 25.51 27.01 -3.15
CA ARG A 49 26.44 27.12 -2.03
C ARG A 49 26.96 28.54 -1.93
N ALA A 50 26.79 29.14 -0.78
CA ALA A 50 27.21 30.51 -0.56
C ALA A 50 28.73 30.72 -0.68
N ASN A 51 29.57 29.66 -0.59
CA ASN A 51 31.04 29.76 -0.56
C ASN A 51 31.78 28.80 -1.49
N GLY A 52 31.15 28.19 -2.47
CA GLY A 52 31.82 27.27 -3.40
C GLY A 52 32.42 26.01 -2.78
N ARG A 53 32.19 25.77 -1.50
CA ARG A 53 32.68 24.57 -0.82
C ARG A 53 31.60 23.49 -0.84
N VAL A 54 32.02 22.29 -1.21
CA VAL A 54 31.18 21.09 -1.12
C VAL A 54 31.00 20.75 0.35
N HIS A 55 29.89 21.16 0.93
CA HIS A 55 29.53 20.71 2.26
C HIS A 55 28.81 19.37 2.12
N VAL A 56 29.59 18.28 2.27
CA VAL A 56 29.00 16.98 2.48
C VAL A 56 28.50 16.97 3.91
N GLU A 57 27.24 17.35 4.10
CA GLU A 57 26.66 17.30 5.43
C GLU A 57 26.56 15.83 5.88
N PRO A 58 27.02 15.52 7.12
CA PRO A 58 26.77 14.19 7.71
C PRO A 58 25.27 13.84 7.76
N ALA A 59 24.41 14.85 7.68
CA ALA A 59 22.96 14.72 7.56
C ALA A 59 22.53 13.88 6.36
N GLY A 60 23.32 13.83 5.27
CA GLY A 60 22.99 13.02 4.10
C GLY A 60 22.98 11.53 4.40
N GLU A 61 23.92 11.03 5.22
CA GLU A 61 23.97 9.61 5.59
C GLU A 61 22.84 9.27 6.57
N VAL A 62 22.52 10.16 7.52
CA VAL A 62 21.42 9.96 8.47
C VAL A 62 20.08 9.94 7.74
N HIS A 63 19.87 10.86 6.77
CA HIS A 63 18.65 10.89 5.97
C HIS A 63 18.50 9.65 5.12
N GLU A 64 19.59 9.14 4.56
CA GLU A 64 19.56 7.93 3.74
C GLU A 64 19.27 6.69 4.59
N ALA A 65 19.88 6.58 5.77
CA ALA A 65 19.58 5.51 6.72
C ALA A 65 18.11 5.57 7.18
N GLY A 66 17.61 6.77 7.44
CA GLY A 66 16.20 7.00 7.81
C GLY A 66 15.24 6.57 6.70
N ARG A 67 15.58 6.88 5.43
CA ARG A 67 14.79 6.46 4.27
C ARG A 67 14.75 4.95 4.15
N ARG A 68 15.89 4.28 4.34
CA ARG A 68 15.93 2.81 4.32
C ARG A 68 15.06 2.19 5.39
N THR A 69 15.06 2.79 6.59
CA THR A 69 14.20 2.35 7.70
C THR A 69 12.73 2.51 7.34
N LEU A 70 12.34 3.66 6.79
CA LEU A 70 10.95 3.91 6.37
C LEU A 70 10.52 2.95 5.25
N ALA A 71 11.38 2.72 4.27
CA ALA A 71 11.10 1.78 3.18
C ALA A 71 10.90 0.36 3.71
N ARG A 72 11.73 -0.04 4.68
CA ARG A 72 11.61 -1.35 5.34
C ARG A 72 10.30 -1.46 6.11
N GLN A 73 9.94 -0.45 6.87
CA GLN A 73 8.69 -0.44 7.64
C GLN A 73 7.48 -0.50 6.73
N LEU A 74 7.50 0.25 5.62
CA LEU A 74 6.45 0.20 4.61
C LEU A 74 6.31 -1.22 4.03
N ARG A 75 7.43 -1.82 3.65
CA ARG A 75 7.43 -3.19 3.11
C ARG A 75 6.86 -4.19 4.11
N LEU A 76 7.22 -4.09 5.38
CA LEU A 76 6.73 -5.00 6.42
C LEU A 76 5.22 -4.89 6.61
N VAL A 77 4.67 -3.68 6.56
CA VAL A 77 3.21 -3.49 6.64
C VAL A 77 2.51 -4.10 5.43
N ILE A 78 3.04 -3.86 4.23
CA ILE A 78 2.49 -4.45 2.99
C ILE A 78 2.53 -5.98 3.06
N GLU A 79 3.67 -6.54 3.47
CA GLU A 79 3.82 -8.00 3.61
C GLU A 79 2.84 -8.58 4.61
N ARG A 80 2.54 -7.84 5.68
CA ARG A 80 1.55 -8.27 6.68
C ARG A 80 0.15 -8.35 6.08
N ILE A 81 -0.24 -7.36 5.30
CA ILE A 81 -1.54 -7.37 4.60
C ILE A 81 -1.58 -8.53 3.59
N GLN A 82 -0.55 -8.65 2.78
CA GLN A 82 -0.45 -9.71 1.78
C GLN A 82 -0.41 -11.11 2.40
N GLY A 83 0.18 -11.22 3.58
CA GLY A 83 0.19 -12.46 4.35
C GLY A 83 -1.18 -12.95 4.77
N MET A 84 -2.17 -12.07 4.80
CA MET A 84 -3.57 -12.44 5.05
C MET A 84 -4.25 -13.03 3.82
N GLY A 85 -3.60 -12.97 2.65
CA GLY A 85 -4.16 -13.40 1.37
C GLY A 85 -4.77 -12.25 0.55
N ILE A 86 -4.61 -11.02 1.02
CA ILE A 86 -5.15 -9.82 0.38
C ILE A 86 -4.14 -9.32 -0.67
N VAL A 87 -4.65 -8.82 -1.79
CA VAL A 87 -3.82 -8.24 -2.84
C VAL A 87 -3.83 -6.72 -2.69
N VAL A 88 -2.66 -6.14 -2.44
CA VAL A 88 -2.51 -4.69 -2.35
C VAL A 88 -2.27 -4.15 -3.76
N ARG A 89 -3.19 -3.35 -4.27
CA ARG A 89 -3.11 -2.82 -5.64
C ARG A 89 -2.45 -1.45 -5.70
N ASP A 90 -2.79 -0.58 -4.76
CA ASP A 90 -2.24 0.77 -4.72
C ASP A 90 -2.24 1.29 -3.28
N ILE A 91 -1.06 1.56 -2.76
CA ILE A 91 -0.92 2.07 -1.39
C ILE A 91 -1.42 3.51 -1.30
N ARG A 92 -1.16 4.33 -2.31
CA ARG A 92 -1.51 5.75 -2.26
C ARG A 92 -3.00 5.97 -2.06
N THR A 93 -3.83 5.20 -2.73
CA THR A 93 -5.29 5.28 -2.60
C THR A 93 -5.85 4.29 -1.58
N GLY A 94 -5.04 3.33 -1.14
CA GLY A 94 -5.49 2.27 -0.23
C GLY A 94 -6.38 1.26 -0.92
N LEU A 95 -6.09 0.94 -2.18
CA LEU A 95 -6.87 0.01 -2.99
C LEU A 95 -6.40 -1.42 -2.76
N ILE A 96 -7.31 -2.29 -2.37
CA ILE A 96 -7.04 -3.70 -2.10
C ILE A 96 -8.11 -4.59 -2.73
N ASP A 97 -7.73 -5.84 -3.00
CA ASP A 97 -8.63 -6.86 -3.49
C ASP A 97 -8.55 -8.12 -2.63
N PHE A 98 -9.70 -8.71 -2.39
CA PHE A 98 -9.83 -10.00 -1.70
C PHE A 98 -10.25 -11.04 -2.72
N PRO A 99 -9.39 -12.01 -3.07
CA PRO A 99 -9.81 -13.10 -3.94
C PRO A 99 -11.01 -13.85 -3.36
N SER A 100 -12.01 -14.11 -4.19
CA SER A 100 -13.26 -14.72 -3.76
C SER A 100 -13.80 -15.67 -4.82
N LEU A 101 -14.52 -16.69 -4.40
CA LEU A 101 -15.23 -17.58 -5.32
C LEU A 101 -16.62 -17.02 -5.62
N ARG A 102 -16.92 -16.88 -6.90
CA ARG A 102 -18.23 -16.46 -7.38
C ARG A 102 -18.63 -17.34 -8.57
N GLU A 103 -19.70 -18.08 -8.40
CA GLU A 103 -20.18 -19.00 -9.46
C GLU A 103 -19.07 -19.92 -10.00
N GLY A 104 -18.29 -20.47 -9.09
CA GLY A 104 -17.22 -21.44 -9.44
C GLY A 104 -15.93 -20.83 -10.00
N ARG A 105 -15.81 -19.52 -10.07
CA ARG A 105 -14.60 -18.87 -10.56
C ARG A 105 -14.06 -17.86 -9.54
N ILE A 106 -12.78 -17.56 -9.65
CA ILE A 106 -12.13 -16.57 -8.78
C ILE A 106 -12.39 -15.16 -9.34
N VAL A 107 -12.91 -14.30 -8.48
CA VAL A 107 -13.07 -12.86 -8.73
C VAL A 107 -12.42 -12.09 -7.60
N ASP A 108 -12.37 -10.78 -7.68
CA ASP A 108 -11.85 -9.92 -6.60
C ASP A 108 -12.99 -9.13 -5.95
N LEU A 109 -13.08 -9.22 -4.63
CA LEU A 109 -13.87 -8.29 -3.84
C LEU A 109 -13.02 -7.04 -3.64
N CYS A 110 -13.51 -5.89 -4.07
CA CYS A 110 -12.72 -4.67 -4.16
C CYS A 110 -13.12 -3.68 -3.08
N TRP A 111 -12.10 -3.13 -2.40
CA TRP A 111 -12.31 -2.11 -1.38
C TRP A 111 -11.19 -1.07 -1.47
N ARG A 112 -11.56 0.18 -1.25
CA ARG A 112 -10.61 1.29 -1.21
C ARG A 112 -10.77 2.04 0.10
N ARG A 113 -9.65 2.40 0.72
CA ARG A 113 -9.65 3.15 1.97
C ARG A 113 -10.41 4.48 1.80
N GLY A 114 -11.26 4.80 2.75
CA GLY A 114 -12.18 5.91 2.67
C GLY A 114 -13.62 5.51 2.35
N GLU A 115 -13.81 4.34 1.79
CA GLU A 115 -15.15 3.76 1.63
C GLU A 115 -15.64 3.23 2.99
N PRO A 116 -16.95 3.05 3.17
CA PRO A 116 -17.46 2.41 4.40
C PRO A 116 -16.81 1.04 4.62
N LEU A 117 -16.73 0.62 5.88
CA LEU A 117 -16.16 -0.68 6.25
C LEU A 117 -17.12 -1.82 5.90
N GLU A 118 -17.44 -1.90 4.62
CA GLU A 118 -18.32 -2.88 4.03
C GLU A 118 -17.77 -3.29 2.68
N ILE A 119 -17.94 -4.56 2.31
CA ILE A 119 -17.60 -5.01 0.98
C ILE A 119 -18.83 -4.86 0.09
N ARG A 120 -18.77 -3.92 -0.83
CA ARG A 120 -19.89 -3.52 -1.71
C ARG A 120 -19.68 -3.83 -3.18
N PHE A 121 -18.43 -4.11 -3.58
CA PHE A 121 -18.05 -4.20 -4.98
C PHE A 121 -17.19 -5.42 -5.24
N TRP A 122 -17.29 -5.91 -6.46
CA TRP A 122 -16.44 -6.97 -6.98
C TRP A 122 -16.04 -6.63 -8.40
N HIS A 123 -15.01 -7.27 -8.93
CA HIS A 123 -14.65 -7.16 -10.34
C HIS A 123 -14.02 -8.46 -10.81
N GLU A 124 -14.09 -8.70 -12.11
CA GLU A 124 -13.33 -9.79 -12.73
C GLU A 124 -11.84 -9.51 -12.56
N LEU A 125 -11.01 -10.54 -12.52
CA LEU A 125 -9.58 -10.39 -12.27
C LEU A 125 -8.91 -9.40 -13.23
N GLU A 126 -9.35 -9.37 -14.48
CA GLU A 126 -8.76 -8.53 -15.52
C GLU A 126 -9.34 -7.12 -15.58
N ALA A 127 -10.48 -6.90 -14.96
CA ALA A 127 -11.20 -5.64 -15.08
C ALA A 127 -10.65 -4.53 -14.17
N GLY A 128 -10.12 -4.89 -13.01
CA GLY A 128 -9.60 -3.93 -12.05
C GLY A 128 -10.66 -2.98 -11.49
N PHE A 129 -10.20 -1.91 -10.85
CA PHE A 129 -11.07 -0.93 -10.18
C PHE A 129 -12.11 -0.33 -11.13
N ALA A 130 -11.72 0.00 -12.36
CA ALA A 130 -12.63 0.61 -13.34
C ALA A 130 -13.78 -0.32 -13.72
N GLY A 131 -13.61 -1.63 -13.58
CA GLY A 131 -14.63 -2.63 -13.88
C GLY A 131 -15.44 -3.08 -12.67
N ARG A 132 -15.43 -2.32 -11.57
CA ARG A 132 -16.17 -2.66 -10.35
C ARG A 132 -17.66 -2.79 -10.63
N GLN A 133 -18.26 -3.80 -10.05
CA GLN A 133 -19.68 -4.05 -10.12
C GLN A 133 -20.24 -4.14 -8.69
N PRO A 134 -21.46 -3.67 -8.45
CA PRO A 134 -22.08 -3.80 -7.14
C PRO A 134 -22.38 -5.26 -6.81
N LEU A 135 -22.21 -5.60 -5.55
CA LEU A 135 -22.58 -6.91 -5.01
C LEU A 135 -24.09 -7.01 -4.81
#